data_a546658cb697e3f65a10307f48460109
#
_entry.id   a546658cb697e3f65a10307f48460109
#
_cell.length_a   1.000
_cell.length_b   1.000
_cell.length_c   1.000
_cell.angle_alpha   90.00
_cell.angle_beta   90.00
_cell.angle_gamma   90.00
#
_symmetry.space_group_name_H-M   'P 1'
#
loop_
_entity.id
_entity.type
_entity.pdbx_description
1 polymer ?
#
loop_
_entity_poly.entity_id
_entity_poly.type
_entity_poly.pdbx_seq_one_letter_code
_entity_poly.pdbx_strand_id
1 'polypeptide(L)'
;MNLILFQSMMAAAALGAGLALPVSAQSSSPAFSASPEGSRAGKTAKMPVYPIPQKMTRSGGSVTVPALKLLGARDEPTVNALKSMFSLAPNGLPVQMTIIKGSKKPAGNVPRKAGAYSLSVTPQGIRMTGYDDEGLFYAAQTLLQLAEKTSSGVTVPEVEVLDWPD
;
A
#
# COMPACT_ATOMS: atom_id res chain seq x y z
N MET A 1 10.88 26.25 -40.74
CA MET A 1 11.72 27.45 -40.85
C MET A 1 11.31 28.34 -39.69
N ASN A 2 12.02 28.21 -38.60
CA ASN A 2 12.60 29.26 -37.76
C ASN A 2 13.14 28.61 -36.48
N LEU A 3 14.43 28.56 -36.53
CA LEU A 3 15.40 28.23 -35.51
C LEU A 3 15.66 29.49 -34.71
N ILE A 4 15.54 29.51 -33.39
CA ILE A 4 16.22 30.51 -32.54
C ILE A 4 16.87 29.77 -31.38
N LEU A 5 18.17 29.59 -31.53
CA LEU A 5 19.14 29.46 -30.43
C LEU A 5 19.16 30.73 -29.59
N PHE A 6 19.26 30.63 -28.29
CA PHE A 6 20.01 31.61 -27.48
C PHE A 6 20.87 30.89 -26.45
N GLN A 7 22.13 31.18 -26.62
CA GLN A 7 23.29 30.71 -25.88
C GLN A 7 23.77 31.81 -24.95
N SER A 8 24.43 31.42 -23.86
CA SER A 8 25.54 32.10 -23.17
C SER A 8 25.25 33.13 -22.07
N MET A 9 25.87 33.03 -20.94
CA MET A 9 27.16 33.55 -20.43
C MET A 9 27.16 33.42 -18.91
N MET A 10 28.07 32.67 -18.30
CA MET A 10 29.42 32.97 -17.79
C MET A 10 29.58 34.29 -16.98
N ALA A 11 30.02 34.13 -15.73
CA ALA A 11 31.14 34.76 -15.04
C ALA A 11 30.98 34.59 -13.53
N ALA A 12 31.85 33.98 -12.81
CA ALA A 12 33.21 34.18 -12.37
C ALA A 12 33.34 34.95 -11.03
N ALA A 13 33.86 34.26 -10.05
CA ALA A 13 34.88 34.55 -9.04
C ALA A 13 34.77 35.76 -8.11
N ALA A 14 34.95 35.49 -6.81
CA ALA A 14 35.90 36.25 -5.97
C ALA A 14 36.27 35.47 -4.70
N LEU A 15 37.55 35.38 -4.48
CA LEU A 15 38.25 34.90 -3.28
C LEU A 15 38.03 35.82 -2.09
N GLY A 16 38.05 35.25 -0.87
CA GLY A 16 38.17 35.97 0.37
C GLY A 16 38.77 35.07 1.46
N ALA A 17 40.07 35.10 1.60
CA ALA A 17 40.81 34.45 2.67
C ALA A 17 40.72 35.25 3.95
N GLY A 18 40.49 34.61 5.09
CA GLY A 18 40.57 35.21 6.43
C GLY A 18 41.01 34.15 7.44
N LEU A 19 42.30 34.15 7.75
CA LEU A 19 42.89 33.39 8.86
C LEU A 19 42.54 34.05 10.20
N ALA A 20 42.17 33.23 11.20
CA ALA A 20 42.53 33.44 12.60
C ALA A 20 42.36 32.16 13.41
N LEU A 21 43.41 31.72 14.05
CA LEU A 21 43.53 30.63 15.03
C LEU A 21 43.54 31.24 16.46
N PRO A 22 43.73 30.46 17.54
CA PRO A 22 42.82 29.57 18.23
C PRO A 22 42.60 30.01 19.70
N VAL A 23 41.61 29.54 20.36
CA VAL A 23 41.58 29.55 21.84
C VAL A 23 41.13 28.19 22.35
N SER A 24 42.09 27.54 23.02
CA SER A 24 41.90 26.36 23.84
C SER A 24 41.17 26.72 25.14
N ALA A 25 40.11 26.02 25.45
CA ALA A 25 39.68 25.87 26.82
C ALA A 25 39.15 24.43 27.00
N GLN A 26 39.97 23.60 27.61
CA GLN A 26 39.59 22.31 28.14
C GLN A 26 38.69 22.55 29.35
N SER A 27 37.51 21.98 29.32
CA SER A 27 36.73 21.71 30.52
C SER A 27 36.28 20.26 30.48
N SER A 28 36.91 19.47 31.32
CA SER A 28 36.60 18.08 31.60
C SER A 28 35.30 17.97 32.38
N SER A 29 34.34 17.27 31.85
CA SER A 29 33.20 16.75 32.61
C SER A 29 32.87 15.33 32.19
N PRO A 30 32.43 14.46 33.11
CA PRO A 30 32.52 13.02 32.98
C PRO A 30 31.53 12.45 31.97
N ALA A 31 32.02 11.42 31.28
CA ALA A 31 31.28 10.59 30.36
C ALA A 31 30.03 9.98 31.02
N PHE A 32 28.87 10.49 30.67
CA PHE A 32 27.63 9.74 30.79
C PHE A 32 27.52 8.92 29.50
N SER A 33 27.80 7.66 29.62
CA SER A 33 27.61 6.68 28.55
C SER A 33 26.12 6.51 28.29
N ALA A 34 25.59 7.34 27.39
CA ALA A 34 24.29 7.10 26.80
C ALA A 34 24.48 6.06 25.67
N SER A 35 24.05 4.85 25.93
CA SER A 35 23.83 3.85 24.88
C SER A 35 23.06 4.49 23.73
N PRO A 36 23.40 4.23 22.47
CA PRO A 36 22.54 4.61 21.36
C PRO A 36 21.27 3.76 21.44
N GLU A 37 20.24 4.30 22.04
CA GLU A 37 18.89 3.82 21.79
C GLU A 37 18.64 4.00 20.30
N GLY A 38 18.72 2.88 19.60
CA GLY A 38 18.34 2.77 18.24
C GLY A 38 16.97 3.39 18.06
N SER A 39 16.91 4.43 17.25
CA SER A 39 15.70 5.00 16.72
C SER A 39 14.90 3.88 16.05
N ARG A 40 14.09 3.19 16.84
CA ARG A 40 12.97 2.40 16.34
C ARG A 40 12.00 3.43 15.77
N ALA A 41 12.15 3.72 14.48
CA ALA A 41 11.06 4.27 13.69
C ALA A 41 9.87 3.34 13.99
N GLY A 42 8.93 3.87 14.77
CA GLY A 42 7.72 3.16 15.14
C GLY A 42 6.95 2.82 13.87
N LYS A 43 7.10 1.59 13.38
CA LYS A 43 6.08 0.99 12.55
C LYS A 43 4.84 1.00 13.42
N THR A 44 3.92 1.92 13.17
CA THR A 44 2.55 1.84 13.67
C THR A 44 2.08 0.44 13.32
N ALA A 45 1.99 -0.42 14.31
CA ALA A 45 1.50 -1.77 14.13
C ALA A 45 0.03 -1.61 13.78
N LYS A 46 -0.28 -1.65 12.47
CA LYS A 46 -1.65 -1.62 11.99
C LYS A 46 -2.40 -2.77 12.65
N MET A 47 -3.60 -2.48 13.14
CA MET A 47 -4.48 -3.48 13.76
C MET A 47 -4.58 -4.72 12.87
N PRO A 48 -4.54 -5.92 13.44
CA PRO A 48 -4.75 -7.13 12.67
C PRO A 48 -6.13 -7.11 12.02
N VAL A 49 -6.27 -7.80 10.86
CA VAL A 49 -7.55 -8.02 10.22
C VAL A 49 -8.44 -8.85 11.15
N TYR A 50 -9.71 -8.46 11.32
CA TYR A 50 -10.70 -9.19 12.12
C TYR A 50 -11.94 -9.53 11.31
N PRO A 51 -12.44 -10.77 11.39
CA PRO A 51 -11.80 -11.93 12.03
C PRO A 51 -10.43 -12.24 11.44
N ILE A 52 -9.58 -12.97 12.17
CA ILE A 52 -8.25 -13.36 11.68
C ILE A 52 -8.42 -14.36 10.53
N PRO A 53 -7.93 -14.06 9.32
CA PRO A 53 -8.05 -14.99 8.20
C PRO A 53 -7.32 -16.32 8.45
N GLN A 54 -7.85 -17.41 7.89
CA GLN A 54 -7.25 -18.75 7.99
C GLN A 54 -5.79 -18.77 7.45
N LYS A 55 -5.52 -18.02 6.38
CA LYS A 55 -4.18 -17.86 5.80
C LYS A 55 -3.97 -16.43 5.35
N MET A 56 -2.85 -15.83 5.74
CA MET A 56 -2.45 -14.49 5.30
C MET A 56 -0.93 -14.41 5.19
N THR A 57 -0.45 -13.99 4.04
CA THR A 57 0.99 -13.77 3.78
C THR A 57 1.20 -12.35 3.27
N ARG A 58 2.17 -11.63 3.83
CA ARG A 58 2.56 -10.28 3.40
C ARG A 58 3.94 -10.33 2.76
N SER A 59 4.10 -9.68 1.61
CA SER A 59 5.40 -9.61 0.90
C SER A 59 6.30 -8.48 1.41
N GLY A 60 5.83 -7.64 2.32
CA GLY A 60 6.57 -6.49 2.86
C GLY A 60 6.48 -5.21 2.01
N GLY A 61 5.93 -5.27 0.81
CA GLY A 61 5.64 -4.12 -0.04
C GLY A 61 4.29 -3.47 0.27
N SER A 62 4.03 -2.32 -0.36
CA SER A 62 2.73 -1.64 -0.34
C SER A 62 2.44 -0.98 -1.68
N VAL A 63 1.17 -0.87 -2.00
CA VAL A 63 0.66 -0.28 -3.24
C VAL A 63 -0.12 0.98 -2.90
N THR A 64 0.25 2.11 -3.52
CA THR A 64 -0.55 3.34 -3.44
C THR A 64 -1.59 3.33 -4.53
N VAL A 65 -2.85 3.45 -4.14
CA VAL A 65 -4.03 3.35 -5.01
C VAL A 65 -4.71 4.72 -5.08
N PRO A 66 -4.49 5.51 -6.14
CA PRO A 66 -5.20 6.77 -6.32
C PRO A 66 -6.68 6.57 -6.68
N ALA A 67 -6.98 5.53 -7.44
CA ALA A 67 -8.33 5.11 -7.79
C ALA A 67 -8.36 3.63 -8.18
N LEU A 68 -9.54 3.01 -8.16
CA LEU A 68 -9.77 1.65 -8.62
C LEU A 68 -10.53 1.61 -9.96
N LYS A 69 -10.20 0.61 -10.78
CA LYS A 69 -10.97 0.19 -11.95
C LYS A 69 -11.58 -1.18 -11.69
N LEU A 70 -12.89 -1.24 -11.52
CA LEU A 70 -13.59 -2.49 -11.22
C LEU A 70 -13.82 -3.32 -12.49
N LEU A 71 -13.47 -4.61 -12.43
CA LEU A 71 -13.59 -5.58 -13.52
C LEU A 71 -14.27 -6.87 -13.00
N GLY A 72 -15.07 -7.52 -13.83
CA GLY A 72 -15.71 -8.79 -13.52
C GLY A 72 -17.04 -8.66 -12.78
N ALA A 73 -17.29 -9.52 -11.80
CA ALA A 73 -18.52 -9.55 -11.01
C ALA A 73 -18.75 -8.20 -10.29
N ARG A 74 -20.00 -7.77 -10.23
CA ARG A 74 -20.37 -6.48 -9.61
C ARG A 74 -21.56 -6.69 -8.70
N ASP A 75 -21.27 -7.19 -7.54
CA ASP A 75 -22.21 -7.23 -6.43
C ASP A 75 -22.33 -5.82 -5.82
N GLU A 76 -23.55 -5.31 -5.66
CA GLU A 76 -23.80 -3.93 -5.23
C GLU A 76 -23.24 -3.66 -3.82
N PRO A 77 -23.45 -4.50 -2.81
CA PRO A 77 -22.84 -4.33 -1.49
C PRO A 77 -21.31 -4.23 -1.55
N THR A 78 -20.66 -5.08 -2.33
CA THR A 78 -19.21 -5.07 -2.52
C THR A 78 -18.73 -3.78 -3.17
N VAL A 79 -19.38 -3.33 -4.24
CA VAL A 79 -19.04 -2.07 -4.92
C VAL A 79 -19.22 -0.87 -3.99
N ASN A 80 -20.29 -0.83 -3.20
CA ASN A 80 -20.56 0.25 -2.24
C ASN A 80 -19.52 0.24 -1.10
N ALA A 81 -19.13 -0.93 -0.61
CA ALA A 81 -18.05 -1.06 0.35
C ALA A 81 -16.73 -0.46 -0.20
N LEU A 82 -16.33 -0.82 -1.42
CA LEU A 82 -15.11 -0.27 -2.04
C LEU A 82 -15.17 1.25 -2.22
N LYS A 83 -16.31 1.79 -2.63
CA LYS A 83 -16.52 3.25 -2.80
C LYS A 83 -16.38 4.03 -1.48
N SER A 84 -16.56 3.42 -0.33
CA SER A 84 -16.42 4.09 0.97
C SER A 84 -14.98 4.51 1.26
N MET A 85 -14.01 3.86 0.66
CA MET A 85 -12.58 4.09 0.88
C MET A 85 -11.86 4.57 -0.40
N PHE A 86 -12.25 4.07 -1.57
CA PHE A 86 -11.53 4.27 -2.82
C PHE A 86 -12.35 5.08 -3.82
N SER A 87 -11.69 5.98 -4.54
CA SER A 87 -12.24 6.58 -5.75
C SER A 87 -12.28 5.54 -6.88
N LEU A 88 -13.26 5.66 -7.79
CA LEU A 88 -13.34 4.81 -8.97
C LEU A 88 -13.00 5.62 -10.22
N ALA A 89 -12.15 5.07 -11.08
CA ALA A 89 -11.78 5.71 -12.36
C ALA A 89 -11.45 4.67 -13.44
N PRO A 90 -11.69 4.98 -14.73
CA PRO A 90 -11.38 4.06 -15.83
C PRO A 90 -9.90 3.70 -15.95
N ASN A 91 -9.01 4.59 -15.52
CA ASN A 91 -7.55 4.42 -15.50
C ASN A 91 -7.00 4.05 -14.12
N GLY A 92 -7.86 3.68 -13.17
CA GLY A 92 -7.47 3.23 -11.84
C GLY A 92 -6.77 1.87 -11.84
N LEU A 93 -6.22 1.50 -10.66
CA LEU A 93 -5.66 0.18 -10.46
C LEU A 93 -6.74 -0.89 -10.69
N PRO A 94 -6.50 -1.91 -11.55
CA PRO A 94 -7.50 -2.91 -11.85
C PRO A 94 -7.82 -3.77 -10.62
N VAL A 95 -9.11 -3.94 -10.35
CA VAL A 95 -9.66 -4.86 -9.36
C VAL A 95 -10.47 -5.91 -10.09
N GLN A 96 -9.93 -7.11 -10.24
CA GLN A 96 -10.63 -8.24 -10.82
C GLN A 96 -11.46 -8.93 -9.75
N MET A 97 -12.79 -8.91 -9.92
CA MET A 97 -13.75 -9.56 -9.02
C MET A 97 -14.35 -10.79 -9.70
N THR A 98 -14.35 -11.93 -9.01
CA THR A 98 -14.82 -13.22 -9.53
C THR A 98 -15.66 -13.93 -8.48
N ILE A 99 -16.80 -14.50 -8.92
CA ILE A 99 -17.63 -15.42 -8.14
C ILE A 99 -17.54 -16.80 -8.80
N ILE A 100 -17.31 -17.83 -7.99
CA ILE A 100 -17.08 -19.20 -8.50
C ILE A 100 -18.26 -20.14 -8.30
N LYS A 101 -19.25 -19.78 -7.51
CA LYS A 101 -20.48 -20.57 -7.33
C LYS A 101 -21.17 -20.80 -8.68
N GLY A 102 -21.41 -22.04 -8.99
CA GLY A 102 -21.97 -22.41 -10.30
C GLY A 102 -20.96 -22.50 -11.45
N SER A 103 -19.70 -22.07 -11.26
CA SER A 103 -18.65 -22.19 -12.25
C SER A 103 -18.03 -23.59 -12.25
N LYS A 104 -17.82 -24.16 -13.44
CA LYS A 104 -17.04 -25.40 -13.63
C LYS A 104 -15.53 -25.15 -13.67
N LYS A 105 -15.11 -23.87 -13.80
CA LYS A 105 -13.69 -23.52 -13.87
C LYS A 105 -13.07 -23.55 -12.47
N PRO A 106 -11.86 -24.10 -12.30
CA PRO A 106 -11.13 -23.96 -11.06
C PRO A 106 -10.83 -22.48 -10.84
N ALA A 107 -11.21 -21.96 -9.69
CA ALA A 107 -10.96 -20.57 -9.32
C ALA A 107 -9.94 -20.52 -8.18
N GLY A 108 -8.73 -20.94 -8.47
CA GLY A 108 -7.65 -20.93 -7.48
C GLY A 108 -7.95 -21.88 -6.30
N ASN A 109 -7.44 -21.50 -5.12
CA ASN A 109 -7.53 -22.32 -3.90
C ASN A 109 -8.75 -21.99 -3.03
N VAL A 110 -9.73 -21.22 -3.52
CA VAL A 110 -10.91 -20.84 -2.73
C VAL A 110 -11.77 -22.08 -2.47
N PRO A 111 -12.03 -22.45 -1.20
CA PRO A 111 -12.90 -23.55 -0.86
C PRO A 111 -14.32 -23.34 -1.40
N ARG A 112 -15.00 -24.43 -1.79
CA ARG A 112 -16.41 -24.37 -2.21
C ARG A 112 -17.35 -24.34 -0.99
N LYS A 113 -17.21 -23.30 -0.18
CA LYS A 113 -17.93 -23.05 1.06
C LYS A 113 -18.49 -21.63 1.04
N ALA A 114 -19.73 -21.44 1.46
CA ALA A 114 -20.34 -20.12 1.54
C ALA A 114 -19.47 -19.15 2.33
N GLY A 115 -19.33 -17.93 1.85
CA GLY A 115 -18.49 -16.90 2.46
C GLY A 115 -16.96 -17.08 2.26
N ALA A 116 -16.50 -18.16 1.62
CA ALA A 116 -15.08 -18.36 1.36
C ALA A 116 -14.57 -17.39 0.30
N TYR A 117 -13.35 -16.89 0.49
CA TYR A 117 -12.72 -15.93 -0.44
C TYR A 117 -11.21 -16.02 -0.50
N SER A 118 -10.63 -15.46 -1.56
CA SER A 118 -9.24 -15.08 -1.63
C SER A 118 -9.10 -13.61 -2.04
N LEU A 119 -8.07 -12.95 -1.51
CA LEU A 119 -7.67 -11.59 -1.83
C LEU A 119 -6.18 -11.57 -2.13
N SER A 120 -5.79 -11.02 -3.29
CA SER A 120 -4.41 -10.80 -3.67
C SER A 120 -4.23 -9.33 -4.02
N VAL A 121 -3.25 -8.68 -3.41
CA VAL A 121 -2.87 -7.29 -3.67
C VAL A 121 -1.44 -7.24 -4.16
N THR A 122 -1.26 -6.74 -5.36
CA THR A 122 0.04 -6.58 -6.03
C THR A 122 0.13 -5.20 -6.70
N PRO A 123 1.33 -4.70 -7.07
CA PRO A 123 1.47 -3.46 -7.82
C PRO A 123 0.74 -3.46 -9.17
N GLN A 124 0.46 -4.63 -9.75
CA GLN A 124 -0.23 -4.79 -11.05
C GLN A 124 -1.74 -4.75 -10.92
N GLY A 125 -2.28 -4.96 -9.72
CA GLY A 125 -3.71 -4.96 -9.47
C GLY A 125 -4.13 -5.76 -8.25
N ILE A 126 -5.42 -5.72 -8.01
CA ILE A 126 -6.07 -6.43 -6.92
C ILE A 126 -6.94 -7.54 -7.53
N ARG A 127 -6.88 -8.72 -6.96
CA ARG A 127 -7.75 -9.84 -7.32
C ARG A 127 -8.55 -10.26 -6.11
N MET A 128 -9.87 -10.29 -6.26
CA MET A 128 -10.80 -10.76 -5.26
C MET A 128 -11.62 -11.90 -5.86
N THR A 129 -11.61 -13.05 -5.22
CA THR A 129 -12.40 -14.22 -5.65
C THR A 129 -13.21 -14.70 -4.47
N GLY A 130 -14.54 -14.64 -4.59
CA GLY A 130 -15.48 -15.21 -3.63
C GLY A 130 -16.03 -16.54 -4.12
N TYR A 131 -16.30 -17.47 -3.22
CA TYR A 131 -17.14 -18.63 -3.59
C TYR A 131 -18.50 -18.15 -4.09
N ASP A 132 -19.11 -17.20 -3.38
CA ASP A 132 -20.36 -16.52 -3.67
C ASP A 132 -20.25 -15.01 -3.44
N ASP A 133 -21.38 -14.29 -3.52
CA ASP A 133 -21.44 -12.84 -3.31
C ASP A 133 -20.97 -12.47 -1.89
N GLU A 134 -21.33 -13.27 -0.89
CA GLU A 134 -20.92 -13.07 0.49
C GLU A 134 -19.39 -13.17 0.65
N GLY A 135 -18.76 -14.18 0.04
CA GLY A 135 -17.31 -14.33 0.02
C GLY A 135 -16.62 -13.15 -0.69
N LEU A 136 -17.21 -12.66 -1.79
CA LEU A 136 -16.68 -11.49 -2.48
C LEU A 136 -16.77 -10.23 -1.60
N PHE A 137 -17.87 -10.05 -0.88
CA PHE A 137 -18.05 -8.96 0.07
C PHE A 137 -17.04 -9.03 1.22
N TYR A 138 -16.77 -10.22 1.78
CA TYR A 138 -15.75 -10.39 2.83
C TYR A 138 -14.33 -10.08 2.33
N ALA A 139 -14.01 -10.44 1.08
CA ALA A 139 -12.75 -10.04 0.46
C ALA A 139 -12.60 -8.50 0.41
N ALA A 140 -13.68 -7.78 0.06
CA ALA A 140 -13.69 -6.32 0.08
C ALA A 140 -13.55 -5.76 1.49
N GLN A 141 -14.22 -6.30 2.49
CA GLN A 141 -14.08 -5.87 3.90
C GLN A 141 -12.64 -6.05 4.39
N THR A 142 -12.00 -7.18 4.05
CA THR A 142 -10.58 -7.41 4.36
C THR A 142 -9.67 -6.38 3.69
N LEU A 143 -9.91 -6.07 2.41
CA LEU A 143 -9.18 -5.02 1.70
C LEU A 143 -9.32 -3.66 2.39
N LEU A 144 -10.54 -3.28 2.82
CA LEU A 144 -10.81 -2.04 3.54
C LEU A 144 -10.07 -1.97 4.88
N GLN A 145 -10.02 -3.07 5.62
CA GLN A 145 -9.28 -3.13 6.90
C GLN A 145 -7.77 -2.99 6.67
N LEU A 146 -7.24 -3.44 5.54
CA LEU A 146 -5.83 -3.31 5.18
C LEU A 146 -5.48 -1.93 4.62
N ALA A 147 -6.45 -1.20 4.10
CA ALA A 147 -6.26 0.08 3.45
C ALA A 147 -6.03 1.23 4.44
N GLU A 148 -5.11 2.14 4.12
CA GLU A 148 -4.81 3.36 4.87
C GLU A 148 -4.91 4.59 3.98
N LYS A 149 -5.65 5.60 4.42
CA LYS A 149 -5.70 6.90 3.73
C LYS A 149 -4.39 7.64 3.94
N THR A 150 -3.81 8.13 2.85
CA THR A 150 -2.60 8.95 2.83
C THR A 150 -2.85 10.22 2.03
N SER A 151 -1.92 11.17 2.04
CA SER A 151 -2.01 12.39 1.22
C SER A 151 -2.00 12.11 -0.29
N SER A 152 -1.43 10.97 -0.71
CA SER A 152 -1.32 10.56 -2.12
C SER A 152 -2.40 9.58 -2.58
N GLY A 153 -3.36 9.26 -1.73
CA GLY A 153 -4.42 8.29 -2.02
C GLY A 153 -4.60 7.27 -0.91
N VAL A 154 -4.95 6.06 -1.26
CA VAL A 154 -5.09 4.95 -0.32
C VAL A 154 -3.90 3.99 -0.50
N THR A 155 -3.21 3.67 0.58
CA THR A 155 -2.11 2.69 0.57
C THR A 155 -2.62 1.36 1.12
N VAL A 156 -2.26 0.27 0.43
CA VAL A 156 -2.61 -1.10 0.82
C VAL A 156 -1.34 -1.95 0.82
N PRO A 157 -1.09 -2.77 1.84
CA PRO A 157 0.06 -3.69 1.82
C PRO A 157 -0.10 -4.75 0.74
N GLU A 158 1.02 -5.17 0.14
CA GLU A 158 1.04 -6.34 -0.71
C GLU A 158 0.77 -7.60 0.13
N VAL A 159 -0.28 -8.34 -0.24
CA VAL A 159 -0.77 -9.45 0.58
C VAL A 159 -1.49 -10.51 -0.25
N GLU A 160 -1.38 -11.75 0.21
CA GLU A 160 -2.21 -12.87 -0.19
C GLU A 160 -3.03 -13.32 1.02
N VAL A 161 -4.34 -13.36 0.87
CA VAL A 161 -5.28 -13.84 1.89
C VAL A 161 -6.12 -14.95 1.32
N LEU A 162 -6.36 -15.98 2.12
CA LEU A 162 -7.32 -17.03 1.86
C LEU A 162 -8.09 -17.30 3.15
N ASP A 163 -9.42 -17.18 3.07
CA ASP A 163 -10.26 -17.28 4.24
C ASP A 163 -11.59 -17.98 3.93
N TRP A 164 -12.15 -18.58 4.94
CA TRP A 164 -13.47 -19.24 4.91
C TRP A 164 -14.03 -19.35 6.32
N PRO A 165 -15.36 -19.28 6.50
CA PRO A 165 -15.99 -19.49 7.79
C PRO A 165 -15.73 -20.92 8.32
N ASP A 166 -15.67 -21.08 9.64
CA ASP A 166 -15.52 -22.37 10.32
C ASP A 166 -16.75 -23.30 10.13
#